data_c1abb225f537d35e8fad5baaf943b6d2
#
_entry.id   c1abb225f537d35e8fad5baaf943b6d2
#
_cell.length_a   1.000
_cell.length_b   1.000
_cell.length_c   1.000
_cell.angle_alpha   90.00
_cell.angle_beta   90.00
_cell.angle_gamma   90.00
#
_symmetry.space_group_name_H-M   'P 1'
#
loop_
_entity.id
_entity.type
_entity.pdbx_description
1 polymer ?
#
loop_
_entity_poly.entity_id
_entity_poly.type
_entity_poly.pdbx_seq_one_letter_code
_entity_poly.pdbx_strand_id
1 'polypeptide(L)'
;MDAHEPVSRPTQLVRRPVLVWDAPVRLFHWLVVVLVTAAYVTLKLNWIDWHVRVGETLLALVISRLLWGCFGSETARFRSFVASPAAALLHLRHLFRREPDVQVGHNAAGGWMVMLLLALLLVETLSGLYVNNDIADEGPLSEVVPVWLANAISTLHGFVWDVLLAAVALHVLVIALYAVAKGHNLLRPMLTGYKLLPSSIDAPRQMPALLALLPLGVGAAMVMLLAAYL
;
A
#
# COMPACT_ATOMS: atom_id res chain seq x y z
N MET A 1 -53.08 -9.78 36.88
CA MET A 1 -51.99 -10.77 36.91
C MET A 1 -51.16 -10.51 35.64
N ASP A 2 -50.36 -9.44 35.69
CA ASP A 2 -49.63 -8.95 34.51
C ASP A 2 -48.31 -9.71 34.43
N ALA A 3 -48.20 -10.56 33.41
CA ALA A 3 -46.97 -11.25 33.09
C ALA A 3 -46.00 -10.24 32.49
N HIS A 4 -44.99 -9.81 33.28
CA HIS A 4 -43.86 -9.09 32.75
C HIS A 4 -43.05 -10.02 31.81
N GLU A 5 -43.21 -9.84 30.50
CA GLU A 5 -42.26 -10.38 29.53
C GLU A 5 -40.84 -9.86 29.85
N PRO A 6 -39.84 -10.72 29.97
CA PRO A 6 -38.48 -10.28 30.19
C PRO A 6 -37.99 -9.55 28.93
N VAL A 7 -37.72 -8.25 29.06
CA VAL A 7 -37.04 -7.46 28.03
C VAL A 7 -35.72 -8.16 27.70
N SER A 8 -35.68 -8.77 26.52
CA SER A 8 -34.48 -9.42 26.01
C SER A 8 -33.34 -8.40 25.93
N ARG A 9 -32.35 -8.52 26.81
CA ARG A 9 -31.12 -7.71 26.73
C ARG A 9 -30.50 -7.89 25.34
N PRO A 10 -30.13 -6.80 24.65
CA PRO A 10 -29.46 -6.93 23.35
C PRO A 10 -28.23 -7.82 23.55
N THR A 11 -28.20 -8.91 22.80
CA THR A 11 -27.08 -9.87 22.81
C THR A 11 -25.82 -9.11 22.44
N GLN A 12 -24.95 -8.85 23.42
CA GLN A 12 -23.67 -8.21 23.13
C GLN A 12 -22.91 -9.15 22.20
N LEU A 13 -22.70 -8.72 20.96
CA LEU A 13 -21.93 -9.46 19.97
C LEU A 13 -20.53 -9.67 20.54
N VAL A 14 -20.23 -10.92 20.90
CA VAL A 14 -18.89 -11.30 21.37
C VAL A 14 -17.89 -10.95 20.28
N ARG A 15 -16.91 -10.09 20.58
CA ARG A 15 -15.85 -9.71 19.64
C ARG A 15 -14.58 -10.50 19.97
N ARG A 16 -13.87 -10.91 18.91
CA ARG A 16 -12.57 -11.59 19.02
C ARG A 16 -11.50 -10.88 18.20
N PRO A 17 -10.22 -10.96 18.59
CA PRO A 17 -9.12 -10.49 17.75
C PRO A 17 -8.97 -11.43 16.54
N VAL A 18 -9.01 -10.84 15.35
CA VAL A 18 -8.83 -11.54 14.07
C VAL A 18 -7.61 -10.94 13.38
N LEU A 19 -6.68 -11.81 12.91
CA LEU A 19 -5.52 -11.38 12.13
C LEU A 19 -6.01 -10.99 10.72
N VAL A 20 -6.06 -9.68 10.45
CA VAL A 20 -6.54 -9.12 9.17
C VAL A 20 -5.40 -8.72 8.25
N TRP A 21 -4.21 -8.39 8.78
CA TRP A 21 -3.03 -8.06 8.00
C TRP A 21 -1.88 -8.99 8.35
N ASP A 22 -1.39 -9.74 7.35
CA ASP A 22 -0.21 -10.58 7.51
C ASP A 22 1.08 -9.75 7.74
N ALA A 23 2.12 -10.39 8.25
CA ALA A 23 3.39 -9.72 8.51
C ALA A 23 4.04 -9.17 7.22
N PRO A 24 4.05 -9.88 6.07
CA PRO A 24 4.59 -9.37 4.83
C PRO A 24 3.94 -8.04 4.36
N VAL A 25 2.60 -7.93 4.41
CA VAL A 25 1.90 -6.68 4.02
C VAL A 25 2.26 -5.53 4.95
N ARG A 26 2.33 -5.78 6.26
CA ARG A 26 2.67 -4.75 7.25
C ARG A 26 4.13 -4.30 7.11
N LEU A 27 5.05 -5.24 6.94
CA LEU A 27 6.46 -4.94 6.74
C LEU A 27 6.67 -4.14 5.45
N PHE A 28 6.07 -4.58 4.35
CA PHE A 28 6.08 -3.82 3.09
C PHE A 28 5.61 -2.38 3.30
N HIS A 29 4.45 -2.18 3.94
CA HIS A 29 3.88 -0.86 4.15
C HIS A 29 4.85 0.08 4.90
N TRP A 30 5.41 -0.38 6.03
CA TRP A 30 6.29 0.46 6.84
C TRP A 30 7.66 0.66 6.19
N LEU A 31 8.18 -0.33 5.47
CA LEU A 31 9.41 -0.16 4.68
C LEU A 31 9.21 0.88 3.57
N VAL A 32 8.07 0.86 2.87
CA VAL A 32 7.76 1.88 1.84
C VAL A 32 7.69 3.26 2.47
N VAL A 33 7.05 3.44 3.62
CA VAL A 33 7.02 4.75 4.32
C VAL A 33 8.43 5.25 4.62
N VAL A 34 9.30 4.38 5.16
CA VAL A 34 10.69 4.74 5.48
C VAL A 34 11.48 5.07 4.20
N LEU A 35 11.37 4.23 3.17
CA LEU A 35 12.16 4.39 1.94
C LEU A 35 11.70 5.57 1.08
N VAL A 36 10.40 5.84 0.99
CA VAL A 36 9.90 7.05 0.29
C VAL A 36 10.38 8.32 1.01
N THR A 37 10.37 8.30 2.35
CA THR A 37 10.95 9.40 3.13
C THR A 37 12.46 9.53 2.89
N ALA A 38 13.19 8.41 2.86
CA ALA A 38 14.63 8.38 2.59
C ALA A 38 14.94 8.87 1.17
N ALA A 39 14.15 8.47 0.16
CA ALA A 39 14.30 8.96 -1.22
C ALA A 39 14.16 10.48 -1.28
N TYR A 40 13.15 11.05 -0.61
CA TYR A 40 12.99 12.48 -0.53
C TYR A 40 14.16 13.19 0.16
N VAL A 41 14.61 12.66 1.31
CA VAL A 41 15.71 13.24 2.08
C VAL A 41 17.02 13.18 1.31
N THR A 42 17.35 12.04 0.70
CA THR A 42 18.59 11.87 -0.08
C THR A 42 18.61 12.79 -1.30
N LEU A 43 17.47 12.98 -1.97
CA LEU A 43 17.34 13.97 -3.06
C LEU A 43 17.60 15.38 -2.56
N LYS A 44 16.98 15.78 -1.42
CA LYS A 44 17.15 17.16 -0.87
C LYS A 44 18.56 17.44 -0.35
N LEU A 45 19.29 16.40 0.06
CA LEU A 45 20.70 16.49 0.49
C LEU A 45 21.68 16.35 -0.68
N ASN A 46 21.19 16.18 -1.90
CA ASN A 46 22.01 15.89 -3.10
C ASN A 46 22.88 14.63 -2.96
N TRP A 47 22.36 13.60 -2.27
CA TRP A 47 22.99 12.29 -2.13
C TRP A 47 22.43 11.34 -3.21
N ILE A 48 22.76 11.62 -4.46
CA ILE A 48 22.10 10.99 -5.61
C ILE A 48 22.34 9.48 -5.65
N ASP A 49 23.57 9.00 -5.38
CA ASP A 49 23.84 7.56 -5.30
C ASP A 49 22.93 6.84 -4.31
N TRP A 50 22.66 7.47 -3.16
CA TRP A 50 21.75 6.92 -2.17
C TRP A 50 20.30 7.00 -2.62
N HIS A 51 19.92 8.09 -3.30
CA HIS A 51 18.58 8.22 -3.88
C HIS A 51 18.28 7.09 -4.88
N VAL A 52 19.21 6.81 -5.79
CA VAL A 52 19.12 5.71 -6.76
C VAL A 52 18.98 4.36 -6.06
N ARG A 53 19.86 4.04 -5.10
CA ARG A 53 19.81 2.77 -4.34
C ARG A 53 18.50 2.59 -3.56
N VAL A 54 17.98 3.67 -2.99
CA VAL A 54 16.68 3.66 -2.29
C VAL A 54 15.56 3.42 -3.30
N GLY A 55 15.60 4.05 -4.49
CA GLY A 55 14.65 3.84 -5.58
C GLY A 55 14.64 2.39 -6.08
N GLU A 56 15.81 1.80 -6.29
CA GLU A 56 15.99 0.39 -6.66
C GLU A 56 15.43 -0.55 -5.59
N THR A 57 15.68 -0.26 -4.32
CA THR A 57 15.12 -1.04 -3.20
C THR A 57 13.59 -0.94 -3.16
N LEU A 58 13.04 0.26 -3.38
CA LEU A 58 11.60 0.47 -3.51
C LEU A 58 11.01 -0.33 -4.68
N LEU A 59 11.68 -0.35 -5.84
CA LEU A 59 11.25 -1.13 -7.00
C LEU A 59 11.17 -2.63 -6.66
N ALA A 60 12.21 -3.17 -6.03
CA ALA A 60 12.22 -4.57 -5.59
C ALA A 60 11.06 -4.90 -4.64
N LEU A 61 10.77 -4.00 -3.69
CA LEU A 61 9.65 -4.14 -2.77
C LEU A 61 8.29 -4.05 -3.50
N VAL A 62 8.13 -3.12 -4.45
CA VAL A 62 6.89 -2.98 -5.22
C VAL A 62 6.63 -4.23 -6.04
N ILE A 63 7.63 -4.78 -6.74
CA ILE A 63 7.53 -6.04 -7.47
C ILE A 63 7.13 -7.17 -6.49
N SER A 64 7.81 -7.28 -5.36
CA SER A 64 7.47 -8.27 -4.31
C SER A 64 6.01 -8.13 -3.86
N ARG A 65 5.51 -6.92 -3.66
CA ARG A 65 4.13 -6.68 -3.24
C ARG A 65 3.12 -7.02 -4.32
N LEU A 66 3.42 -6.75 -5.59
CA LEU A 66 2.57 -7.12 -6.72
C LEU A 66 2.43 -8.64 -6.79
N LEU A 67 3.53 -9.38 -6.68
CA LEU A 67 3.51 -10.84 -6.64
C LEU A 67 2.76 -11.37 -5.42
N TRP A 68 3.01 -10.81 -4.22
CA TRP A 68 2.27 -11.19 -3.00
C TRP A 68 0.78 -10.86 -3.11
N GLY A 69 0.41 -9.84 -3.88
CA GLY A 69 -0.96 -9.49 -4.22
C GLY A 69 -1.67 -10.53 -5.10
N CYS A 70 -0.93 -11.39 -5.77
CA CYS A 70 -1.49 -12.51 -6.54
C CYS A 70 -1.62 -13.79 -5.71
N PHE A 71 -0.61 -14.13 -4.91
CA PHE A 71 -0.46 -15.46 -4.29
C PHE A 71 -0.49 -15.45 -2.76
N GLY A 72 -0.41 -14.28 -2.10
CA GLY A 72 -0.33 -14.13 -0.65
C GLY A 72 -1.59 -14.47 0.13
N SER A 73 -1.65 -14.02 1.37
CA SER A 73 -2.80 -14.18 2.26
C SER A 73 -4.07 -13.59 1.65
N GLU A 74 -5.22 -14.08 2.06
CA GLU A 74 -6.51 -13.70 1.46
C GLU A 74 -6.73 -12.18 1.42
N THR A 75 -6.45 -11.46 2.52
CA THR A 75 -6.57 -10.01 2.58
C THR A 75 -5.48 -9.25 1.82
N ALA A 76 -4.36 -9.90 1.48
CA ALA A 76 -3.28 -9.35 0.66
C ALA A 76 -3.60 -9.38 -0.84
N ARG A 77 -4.45 -10.35 -1.27
CA ARG A 77 -4.74 -10.60 -2.68
C ARG A 77 -5.63 -9.52 -3.28
N PHE A 78 -5.25 -9.00 -4.45
CA PHE A 78 -6.00 -7.95 -5.16
C PHE A 78 -7.45 -8.36 -5.43
N ARG A 79 -7.68 -9.60 -5.83
CA ARG A 79 -9.03 -10.13 -6.12
C ARG A 79 -9.99 -10.12 -4.91
N SER A 80 -9.47 -10.03 -3.68
CA SER A 80 -10.30 -10.04 -2.47
C SER A 80 -10.84 -8.65 -2.10
N PHE A 81 -10.23 -7.58 -2.61
CA PHE A 81 -10.58 -6.23 -2.21
C PHE A 81 -10.79 -5.23 -3.37
N VAL A 82 -10.36 -5.55 -4.59
CA VAL A 82 -10.63 -4.70 -5.76
C VAL A 82 -12.09 -4.92 -6.16
N ALA A 83 -12.92 -3.97 -5.76
CA ALA A 83 -14.34 -3.93 -6.08
C ALA A 83 -14.60 -3.09 -7.36
N SER A 84 -15.84 -3.12 -7.86
CA SER A 84 -16.21 -2.25 -8.99
C SER A 84 -16.06 -0.76 -8.62
N PRO A 85 -15.74 0.13 -9.57
CA PRO A 85 -15.68 1.57 -9.32
C PRO A 85 -16.97 2.14 -8.74
N ALA A 86 -18.13 1.60 -9.16
CA ALA A 86 -19.42 1.98 -8.63
C ALA A 86 -19.57 1.67 -7.14
N ALA A 87 -19.08 0.50 -6.68
CA ALA A 87 -19.06 0.14 -5.27
C ALA A 87 -18.13 1.06 -4.45
N ALA A 88 -16.99 1.46 -5.01
CA ALA A 88 -16.09 2.42 -4.36
C ALA A 88 -16.75 3.79 -4.20
N LEU A 89 -17.42 4.29 -5.25
CA LEU A 89 -18.15 5.56 -5.21
C LEU A 89 -19.31 5.53 -4.21
N LEU A 90 -20.07 4.43 -4.17
CA LEU A 90 -21.13 4.25 -3.18
C LEU A 90 -20.58 4.25 -1.75
N HIS A 91 -19.45 3.59 -1.54
CA HIS A 91 -18.78 3.57 -0.23
C HIS A 91 -18.35 4.99 0.22
N LEU A 92 -17.83 5.81 -0.70
CA LEU A 92 -17.47 7.21 -0.42
C LEU A 92 -18.67 8.06 -0.04
N ARG A 93 -19.84 7.85 -0.66
CA ARG A 93 -21.10 8.54 -0.28
C ARG A 93 -21.53 8.23 1.15
N HIS A 94 -21.18 7.07 1.68
CA HIS A 94 -21.47 6.63 3.04
C HIS A 94 -20.33 6.90 4.03
N LEU A 95 -19.30 7.66 3.63
CA LEU A 95 -18.10 7.90 4.45
C LEU A 95 -18.44 8.48 5.82
N PHE A 96 -19.44 9.36 5.92
CA PHE A 96 -19.85 10.02 7.17
C PHE A 96 -20.93 9.26 7.96
N ARG A 97 -21.40 8.10 7.46
CA ARG A 97 -22.35 7.28 8.22
C ARG A 97 -21.59 6.44 9.24
N ARG A 98 -22.02 6.49 10.51
CA ARG A 98 -21.47 5.61 11.56
C ARG A 98 -22.08 4.22 11.41
N GLU A 99 -21.31 3.30 10.90
CA GLU A 99 -21.66 1.88 10.75
C GLU A 99 -20.70 1.04 11.59
N PRO A 100 -21.13 -0.12 12.12
CA PRO A 100 -20.25 -1.03 12.83
C PRO A 100 -19.06 -1.43 11.93
N ASP A 101 -17.85 -1.45 12.50
CA ASP A 101 -16.68 -1.92 11.79
C ASP A 101 -16.67 -3.46 11.75
N VAL A 102 -17.16 -4.01 10.66
CA VAL A 102 -17.22 -5.46 10.38
C VAL A 102 -16.36 -5.86 9.18
N GLN A 103 -15.65 -4.89 8.58
CA GLN A 103 -14.85 -5.11 7.38
C GLN A 103 -13.59 -5.93 7.69
N VAL A 104 -13.40 -7.04 7.00
CA VAL A 104 -12.16 -7.81 6.98
C VAL A 104 -11.29 -7.29 5.82
N GLY A 105 -10.18 -6.64 6.13
CA GLY A 105 -9.29 -6.06 5.12
C GLY A 105 -9.75 -4.69 4.58
N HIS A 106 -9.46 -4.41 3.30
CA HIS A 106 -9.80 -3.14 2.68
C HIS A 106 -11.28 -3.05 2.31
N ASN A 107 -11.88 -1.88 2.51
CA ASN A 107 -13.15 -1.54 1.89
C ASN A 107 -12.94 -1.18 0.40
N ALA A 108 -14.03 -1.02 -0.35
CA ALA A 108 -13.98 -0.78 -1.79
C ALA A 108 -13.13 0.45 -2.18
N ALA A 109 -13.27 1.57 -1.46
CA ALA A 109 -12.49 2.79 -1.73
C ALA A 109 -11.02 2.62 -1.32
N GLY A 110 -10.76 1.97 -0.16
CA GLY A 110 -9.40 1.63 0.30
C GLY A 110 -8.67 0.70 -0.66
N GLY A 111 -9.37 -0.26 -1.26
CA GLY A 111 -8.81 -1.13 -2.29
C GLY A 111 -8.30 -0.35 -3.51
N TRP A 112 -9.08 0.61 -4.00
CA TRP A 112 -8.65 1.49 -5.10
C TRP A 112 -7.50 2.40 -4.71
N MET A 113 -7.46 2.91 -3.47
CA MET A 113 -6.32 3.68 -2.96
C MET A 113 -5.03 2.85 -2.97
N VAL A 114 -5.09 1.56 -2.57
CA VAL A 114 -3.93 0.65 -2.65
C VAL A 114 -3.46 0.49 -4.08
N MET A 115 -4.38 0.26 -5.04
CA MET A 115 -4.01 0.12 -6.46
C MET A 115 -3.39 1.40 -7.01
N LEU A 116 -3.93 2.57 -6.67
CA LEU A 116 -3.39 3.86 -7.09
C LEU A 116 -1.97 4.07 -6.55
N LEU A 117 -1.77 3.89 -5.24
CA LEU A 117 -0.44 4.09 -4.62
C LEU A 117 0.60 3.11 -5.16
N LEU A 118 0.23 1.83 -5.38
CA LEU A 118 1.15 0.85 -5.98
C LEU A 118 1.48 1.19 -7.44
N ALA A 119 0.50 1.65 -8.22
CA ALA A 119 0.74 2.07 -9.61
C ALA A 119 1.65 3.30 -9.67
N LEU A 120 1.41 4.30 -8.81
CA LEU A 120 2.26 5.49 -8.73
C LEU A 120 3.69 5.14 -8.30
N LEU A 121 3.85 4.30 -7.27
CA LEU A 121 5.17 3.83 -6.83
C LEU A 121 5.89 3.05 -7.92
N LEU A 122 5.18 2.21 -8.68
CA LEU A 122 5.77 1.45 -9.78
C LEU A 122 6.24 2.38 -10.89
N VAL A 123 5.41 3.34 -11.30
CA VAL A 123 5.79 4.32 -12.35
C VAL A 123 6.94 5.19 -11.88
N GLU A 124 6.90 5.66 -10.62
CA GLU A 124 7.95 6.47 -10.00
C GLU A 124 9.30 5.75 -10.01
N THR A 125 9.33 4.51 -9.51
CA THR A 125 10.57 3.74 -9.41
C THR A 125 11.09 3.28 -10.78
N LEU A 126 10.21 2.93 -11.72
CA LEU A 126 10.63 2.58 -13.09
C LEU A 126 11.13 3.80 -13.87
N SER A 127 10.45 4.94 -13.77
CA SER A 127 10.90 6.17 -14.46
C SER A 127 12.23 6.66 -13.90
N GLY A 128 12.46 6.52 -12.58
CA GLY A 128 13.72 6.88 -11.94
C GLY A 128 14.95 6.17 -12.52
N LEU A 129 14.79 4.97 -13.09
CA LEU A 129 15.89 4.26 -13.75
C LEU A 129 16.41 4.99 -15.01
N TYR A 130 15.61 5.82 -15.65
CA TYR A 130 15.90 6.49 -16.92
C TYR A 130 16.09 8.01 -16.77
N VAL A 131 16.09 8.53 -15.55
CA VAL A 131 16.26 9.97 -15.32
C VAL A 131 17.60 10.44 -15.85
N ASN A 132 17.58 11.55 -16.59
CA ASN A 132 18.76 12.27 -17.08
C ASN A 132 18.59 13.76 -16.71
N ASN A 133 19.62 14.37 -16.15
CA ASN A 133 19.65 15.79 -15.79
C ASN A 133 20.69 16.61 -16.57
N ASP A 134 21.31 16.04 -17.60
CA ASP A 134 22.32 16.65 -18.47
C ASP A 134 23.59 17.19 -17.77
N ILE A 135 23.79 16.92 -16.46
CA ILE A 135 24.90 17.51 -15.69
C ILE A 135 25.86 16.46 -15.14
N ALA A 136 25.41 15.41 -14.49
CA ALA A 136 26.26 14.32 -13.97
C ALA A 136 25.44 13.21 -13.26
N ASP A 137 24.19 13.45 -12.89
CA ASP A 137 23.39 12.54 -12.08
C ASP A 137 22.38 11.83 -12.99
N GLU A 138 22.72 10.63 -13.42
CA GLU A 138 21.91 9.86 -14.34
C GLU A 138 21.36 8.61 -13.68
N GLY A 139 20.13 8.25 -14.03
CA GLY A 139 19.59 6.96 -13.68
C GLY A 139 20.35 5.84 -14.38
N PRO A 140 20.41 4.63 -13.84
CA PRO A 140 21.25 3.54 -14.36
C PRO A 140 20.91 3.12 -15.80
N LEU A 141 19.75 3.50 -16.34
CA LEU A 141 19.32 3.20 -17.71
C LEU A 141 19.21 4.42 -18.61
N SER A 142 19.69 5.58 -18.19
CA SER A 142 19.54 6.83 -18.96
C SER A 142 20.17 6.74 -20.36
N GLU A 143 21.33 6.07 -20.46
CA GLU A 143 22.06 5.91 -21.74
C GLU A 143 21.43 4.89 -22.70
N VAL A 144 20.54 4.02 -22.21
CA VAL A 144 19.90 2.96 -23.03
C VAL A 144 18.84 3.52 -23.98
N VAL A 145 18.36 4.73 -23.71
CA VAL A 145 17.31 5.39 -24.49
C VAL A 145 17.81 6.70 -25.12
N PRO A 146 17.21 7.15 -26.22
CA PRO A 146 17.55 8.46 -26.78
C PRO A 146 17.33 9.59 -25.76
N VAL A 147 18.20 10.63 -25.78
CA VAL A 147 18.17 11.77 -24.84
C VAL A 147 16.80 12.43 -24.73
N TRP A 148 16.10 12.64 -25.87
CA TRP A 148 14.75 13.22 -25.85
C TRP A 148 13.75 12.39 -25.03
N LEU A 149 13.90 11.05 -25.06
CA LEU A 149 13.04 10.14 -24.29
C LEU A 149 13.42 10.14 -22.80
N ALA A 150 14.73 10.12 -22.49
CA ALA A 150 15.22 10.26 -21.13
C ALA A 150 14.69 11.55 -20.47
N ASN A 151 14.76 12.68 -21.18
CA ASN A 151 14.24 13.97 -20.69
C ASN A 151 12.73 13.97 -20.50
N ALA A 152 11.97 13.32 -21.39
CA ALA A 152 10.53 13.15 -21.22
C ALA A 152 10.19 12.30 -19.98
N ILE A 153 10.95 11.21 -19.75
CA ILE A 153 10.79 10.34 -18.58
C ILE A 153 11.20 11.09 -17.29
N SER A 154 12.25 11.91 -17.32
CA SER A 154 12.63 12.75 -16.17
C SER A 154 11.53 13.73 -15.78
N THR A 155 10.87 14.35 -16.77
CA THR A 155 9.70 15.20 -16.55
C THR A 155 8.54 14.41 -15.94
N LEU A 156 8.28 13.19 -16.43
CA LEU A 156 7.27 12.29 -15.90
C LEU A 156 7.57 11.90 -14.44
N HIS A 157 8.83 11.57 -14.13
CA HIS A 157 9.26 11.22 -12.78
C HIS A 157 8.94 12.35 -11.79
N GLY A 158 9.32 13.58 -12.09
CA GLY A 158 8.97 14.72 -11.24
C GLY A 158 7.47 14.95 -11.09
N PHE A 159 6.70 14.80 -12.17
CA PHE A 159 5.24 14.92 -12.12
C PHE A 159 4.58 13.82 -11.30
N VAL A 160 5.02 12.56 -11.47
CA VAL A 160 4.48 11.41 -10.72
C VAL A 160 4.81 11.54 -9.23
N TRP A 161 5.98 12.09 -8.88
CA TRP A 161 6.32 12.42 -7.51
C TRP A 161 5.28 13.35 -6.84
N ASP A 162 4.91 14.44 -7.50
CA ASP A 162 3.91 15.39 -6.97
C ASP A 162 2.54 14.71 -6.80
N VAL A 163 2.13 13.90 -7.77
CA VAL A 163 0.88 13.13 -7.70
C VAL A 163 0.94 12.08 -6.57
N LEU A 164 2.08 11.42 -6.38
CA LEU A 164 2.30 10.44 -5.29
C LEU A 164 2.18 11.13 -3.93
N LEU A 165 2.80 12.30 -3.75
CA LEU A 165 2.67 13.07 -2.51
C LEU A 165 1.22 13.46 -2.23
N ALA A 166 0.49 13.94 -3.22
CA ALA A 166 -0.92 14.26 -3.09
C ALA A 166 -1.76 13.03 -2.72
N ALA A 167 -1.48 11.88 -3.34
CA ALA A 167 -2.17 10.61 -3.05
C ALA A 167 -1.85 10.11 -1.62
N VAL A 168 -0.60 10.24 -1.15
CA VAL A 168 -0.19 9.90 0.22
C VAL A 168 -0.87 10.84 1.22
N ALA A 169 -0.91 12.14 0.96
CA ALA A 169 -1.61 13.09 1.82
C ALA A 169 -3.11 12.77 1.92
N LEU A 170 -3.75 12.44 0.81
CA LEU A 170 -5.13 12.00 0.78
C LEU A 170 -5.33 10.69 1.57
N HIS A 171 -4.42 9.72 1.41
CA HIS A 171 -4.46 8.45 2.16
C HIS A 171 -4.41 8.70 3.67
N VAL A 172 -3.47 9.50 4.14
CA VAL A 172 -3.35 9.85 5.58
C VAL A 172 -4.58 10.61 6.08
N LEU A 173 -5.08 11.58 5.30
CA LEU A 173 -6.29 12.32 5.62
C LEU A 173 -7.50 11.41 5.78
N VAL A 174 -7.70 10.47 4.86
CA VAL A 174 -8.82 9.51 4.92
C VAL A 174 -8.71 8.64 6.17
N ILE A 175 -7.52 8.14 6.53
CA ILE A 175 -7.30 7.37 7.75
C ILE A 175 -7.67 8.20 9.01
N ALA A 176 -7.26 9.47 9.06
CA ALA A 176 -7.62 10.37 10.14
C ALA A 176 -9.14 10.62 10.21
N LEU A 177 -9.79 10.82 9.06
CA LEU A 177 -11.25 10.96 8.97
C LEU A 177 -11.99 9.72 9.46
N TYR A 178 -11.52 8.51 9.13
CA TYR A 178 -12.10 7.28 9.66
C TYR A 178 -11.98 7.19 11.19
N ALA A 179 -10.85 7.60 11.75
CA ALA A 179 -10.65 7.62 13.19
C ALA A 179 -11.60 8.61 13.89
N VAL A 180 -11.74 9.83 13.34
CA VAL A 180 -12.55 10.90 13.96
C VAL A 180 -14.04 10.75 13.68
N ALA A 181 -14.44 10.55 12.40
CA ALA A 181 -15.84 10.54 12.01
C ALA A 181 -16.55 9.23 12.32
N LYS A 182 -15.86 8.08 12.12
CA LYS A 182 -16.43 6.75 12.33
C LYS A 182 -16.00 6.10 13.65
N GLY A 183 -14.97 6.61 14.32
CA GLY A 183 -14.36 5.97 15.48
C GLY A 183 -13.60 4.69 15.15
N HIS A 184 -13.23 4.47 13.87
CA HIS A 184 -12.52 3.27 13.40
C HIS A 184 -11.01 3.53 13.39
N ASN A 185 -10.27 2.87 14.27
CA ASN A 185 -8.81 2.95 14.27
C ASN A 185 -8.23 2.00 13.21
N LEU A 186 -7.89 2.56 12.04
CA LEU A 186 -7.27 1.78 10.95
C LEU A 186 -5.75 1.63 11.11
N LEU A 187 -5.11 2.48 11.92
CA LEU A 187 -3.68 2.42 12.17
C LEU A 187 -3.29 1.21 13.04
N ARG A 188 -4.07 0.92 14.09
CA ARG A 188 -3.78 -0.19 15.01
C ARG A 188 -3.66 -1.55 14.29
N PRO A 189 -4.59 -1.96 13.39
CA PRO A 189 -4.42 -3.20 12.62
C PRO A 189 -3.19 -3.20 11.73
N MET A 190 -2.77 -2.05 11.18
CA MET A 190 -1.56 -1.96 10.36
C MET A 190 -0.26 -2.09 11.20
N LEU A 191 -0.31 -1.79 12.49
CA LEU A 191 0.80 -2.02 13.43
C LEU A 191 0.80 -3.45 13.96
N THR A 192 -0.34 -3.94 14.46
CA THR A 192 -0.44 -5.20 15.20
C THR A 192 -0.80 -6.40 14.32
N GLY A 193 -1.48 -6.18 13.19
CA GLY A 193 -2.10 -7.18 12.34
C GLY A 193 -3.55 -7.51 12.75
N TYR A 194 -3.98 -7.18 13.97
CA TYR A 194 -5.23 -7.64 14.56
C TYR A 194 -6.30 -6.56 14.59
N LYS A 195 -7.54 -7.00 14.34
CA LYS A 195 -8.76 -6.21 14.46
C LYS A 195 -9.79 -6.93 15.30
N LEU A 196 -10.52 -6.19 16.13
CA LEU A 196 -11.63 -6.77 16.92
C LEU A 196 -12.88 -6.86 16.05
N LEU A 197 -13.25 -8.07 15.65
CA LEU A 197 -14.41 -8.36 14.83
C LEU A 197 -15.43 -9.21 15.60
N PRO A 198 -16.74 -9.14 15.23
CA PRO A 198 -17.74 -10.08 15.76
C PRO A 198 -17.33 -11.53 15.55
N SER A 199 -17.62 -12.40 16.52
CA SER A 199 -17.26 -13.83 16.44
C SER A 199 -17.93 -14.57 15.28
N SER A 200 -19.00 -14.00 14.71
CA SER A 200 -19.69 -14.51 13.52
C SER A 200 -18.95 -14.29 12.20
N ILE A 201 -17.88 -13.48 12.21
CA ILE A 201 -17.06 -13.21 11.02
C ILE A 201 -15.91 -14.21 10.97
N ASP A 202 -15.77 -14.90 9.85
CA ASP A 202 -14.68 -15.85 9.63
C ASP A 202 -13.32 -15.14 9.51
N ALA A 203 -12.29 -15.79 10.06
CA ALA A 203 -10.93 -15.30 9.91
C ALA A 203 -10.43 -15.54 8.47
N PRO A 204 -9.76 -14.56 7.85
CA PRO A 204 -9.20 -14.73 6.51
C PRO A 204 -8.07 -15.76 6.51
N ARG A 205 -7.94 -16.49 5.40
CA ARG A 205 -6.89 -17.49 5.22
C ARG A 205 -5.52 -16.81 5.18
N GLN A 206 -4.62 -17.26 6.05
CA GLN A 206 -3.26 -16.77 6.13
C GLN A 206 -2.31 -17.68 5.35
N MET A 207 -1.33 -17.08 4.67
CA MET A 207 -0.19 -17.78 4.08
C MET A 207 1.00 -17.71 5.03
N PRO A 208 1.86 -18.74 5.10
CA PRO A 208 3.10 -18.68 5.87
C PRO A 208 3.95 -17.47 5.43
N ALA A 209 4.33 -16.62 6.39
CA ALA A 209 5.06 -15.39 6.11
C ALA A 209 6.41 -15.62 5.38
N LEU A 210 7.05 -16.77 5.63
CA LEU A 210 8.30 -17.17 4.96
C LEU A 210 8.15 -17.30 3.43
N LEU A 211 6.97 -17.61 2.93
CA LEU A 211 6.72 -17.67 1.48
C LEU A 211 6.84 -16.29 0.81
N ALA A 212 6.75 -15.19 1.57
CA ALA A 212 6.98 -13.85 1.06
C ALA A 212 8.45 -13.59 0.67
N LEU A 213 9.38 -14.42 1.13
CA LEU A 213 10.79 -14.35 0.70
C LEU A 213 10.95 -14.71 -0.78
N LEU A 214 10.08 -15.54 -1.35
CA LEU A 214 10.12 -15.87 -2.77
C LEU A 214 9.88 -14.64 -3.66
N PRO A 215 8.75 -13.92 -3.56
CA PRO A 215 8.53 -12.71 -4.34
C PRO A 215 9.55 -11.61 -4.02
N LEU A 216 10.06 -11.54 -2.79
CA LEU A 216 11.13 -10.60 -2.44
C LEU A 216 12.44 -10.95 -3.16
N GLY A 217 12.81 -12.23 -3.19
CA GLY A 217 13.98 -12.71 -3.94
C GLY A 217 13.83 -12.46 -5.44
N VAL A 218 12.65 -12.65 -6.01
CA VAL A 218 12.38 -12.33 -7.43
C VAL A 218 12.56 -10.82 -7.68
N GLY A 219 11.96 -9.95 -6.85
CA GLY A 219 12.09 -8.50 -6.99
C GLY A 219 13.55 -8.05 -6.87
N ALA A 220 14.26 -8.54 -5.86
CA ALA A 220 15.69 -8.23 -5.69
C ALA A 220 16.54 -8.73 -6.88
N ALA A 221 16.33 -9.96 -7.33
CA ALA A 221 17.06 -10.51 -8.48
C ALA A 221 16.80 -9.72 -9.76
N MET A 222 15.57 -9.29 -10.01
CA MET A 222 15.25 -8.44 -11.17
C MET A 222 16.00 -7.11 -11.13
N VAL A 223 16.00 -6.44 -9.97
CA VAL A 223 16.71 -5.15 -9.82
C VAL A 223 18.21 -5.34 -9.91
N MET A 224 18.77 -6.38 -9.29
CA MET A 224 20.21 -6.69 -9.40
C MET A 224 20.64 -7.01 -10.82
N LEU A 225 19.82 -7.73 -11.59
CA LEU A 225 20.07 -7.98 -13.00
C LEU A 225 20.05 -6.68 -13.81
N LEU A 226 19.09 -5.79 -13.56
CA LEU A 226 19.05 -4.48 -14.21
C LEU A 226 20.32 -3.67 -13.88
N ALA A 227 20.77 -3.66 -12.63
CA ALA A 227 21.98 -2.95 -12.20
C ALA A 227 23.29 -3.61 -12.67
N ALA A 228 23.32 -4.91 -12.95
CA ALA A 228 24.53 -5.64 -13.36
C ALA A 228 24.76 -5.63 -14.88
N TYR A 229 23.75 -5.40 -15.69
CA TYR A 229 23.85 -5.34 -17.15
C TYR A 229 24.10 -3.91 -17.68
N LEU A 230 24.35 -2.98 -16.78
CA LEU A 230 24.56 -1.56 -17.05
C LEU A 230 25.82 -1.04 -16.38
#